data_acf175d10c8859f55dd9f35ba462a584
#
_entry.id   acf175d10c8859f55dd9f35ba462a584
#
_cell.length_a   1.000
_cell.length_b   1.000
_cell.length_c   1.000
_cell.angle_alpha   90.00
_cell.angle_beta   90.00
_cell.angle_gamma   90.00
#
_symmetry.space_group_name_H-M   'P 1'
#
loop_
_entity.id
_entity.type
_entity.pdbx_description
1 polymer ?
#
loop_
_entity_poly.entity_id
_entity_poly.type
_entity_poly.pdbx_seq_one_letter_code
_entity_poly.pdbx_strand_id
1 'polypeptide(L)'
;MAYSGEVSTTVFNAIKVVDHAFRRCRLPAQAITAEMQTYALESLYLLLSDLANIKTPSWCIEKVILPMYENQPIVTLPNGTVEVLNLNYRTLQPVTGSVVSTSLAYTVNFTTQTTVDTIGIEWSANAVPLTFQVSTNGTVWVTVGTSSDTATAGQITWTDISGALAYQYFRITSTLPISYTAITMGNLPQEIPLGQLNRDSYVNQSNKVFPGRPSN
;
A
#
# COMPACT_ATOMS: atom_id res chain seq x y z
N MET A 1 10.88 -6.52 -2.01
CA MET A 1 10.34 -7.37 -3.10
C MET A 1 10.04 -6.45 -4.27
N ALA A 2 10.59 -6.76 -5.45
CA ALA A 2 10.25 -6.01 -6.65
C ALA A 2 8.77 -6.21 -6.95
N TYR A 3 8.02 -5.13 -7.06
CA TYR A 3 6.65 -5.18 -7.57
C TYR A 3 6.70 -5.66 -9.02
N SER A 4 6.11 -6.81 -9.32
CA SER A 4 5.95 -7.32 -10.68
C SER A 4 4.89 -6.54 -11.48
N GLY A 5 4.78 -5.24 -11.27
CA GLY A 5 3.72 -4.40 -11.81
C GLY A 5 4.16 -3.15 -12.57
N GLU A 6 5.43 -2.82 -12.62
CA GLU A 6 5.89 -1.83 -13.60
C GLU A 6 6.00 -2.48 -14.98
N VAL A 7 4.86 -2.67 -15.61
CA VAL A 7 4.81 -2.77 -17.06
C VAL A 7 5.35 -1.43 -17.57
N SER A 8 6.48 -1.45 -18.25
CA SER A 8 7.21 -0.33 -18.82
C SER A 8 6.32 0.89 -19.08
N THR A 9 6.85 2.09 -18.92
CA THR A 9 6.23 3.40 -19.17
C THR A 9 5.57 3.59 -20.55
N THR A 10 5.37 2.51 -21.31
CA THR A 10 4.68 2.52 -22.60
C THR A 10 3.18 2.55 -22.36
N VAL A 11 2.61 3.74 -22.44
CA VAL A 11 1.15 3.93 -22.45
C VAL A 11 0.60 3.31 -23.73
N PHE A 12 -0.01 2.14 -23.63
CA PHE A 12 -0.79 1.55 -24.71
C PHE A 12 -2.11 2.33 -24.86
N ASN A 13 -2.16 3.21 -25.84
CA ASN A 13 -3.41 3.82 -26.24
C ASN A 13 -4.26 2.76 -26.97
N ALA A 14 -5.56 2.64 -26.64
CA ALA A 14 -6.50 1.70 -27.26
C ALA A 14 -6.48 1.78 -28.80
N ILE A 15 -6.32 2.99 -29.36
CA ILE A 15 -6.19 3.21 -30.82
C ILE A 15 -4.97 2.48 -31.36
N LYS A 16 -3.82 2.50 -30.70
CA LYS A 16 -2.62 1.77 -31.14
C LYS A 16 -2.81 0.27 -31.14
N VAL A 17 -3.58 -0.26 -30.17
CA VAL A 17 -3.92 -1.68 -30.09
C VAL A 17 -4.79 -2.06 -31.30
N VAL A 18 -5.80 -1.25 -31.60
CA VAL A 18 -6.69 -1.43 -32.76
C VAL A 18 -5.92 -1.35 -34.06
N ASP A 19 -5.05 -0.35 -34.25
CA ASP A 19 -4.20 -0.23 -35.44
C ASP A 19 -3.27 -1.43 -35.61
N HIS A 20 -2.72 -1.94 -34.51
CA HIS A 20 -1.89 -3.15 -34.56
C HIS A 20 -2.71 -4.38 -34.97
N ALA A 21 -3.94 -4.50 -34.48
CA ALA A 21 -4.84 -5.58 -34.88
C ALA A 21 -5.17 -5.53 -36.36
N PHE A 22 -5.47 -4.36 -36.92
CA PHE A 22 -5.71 -4.18 -38.35
C PHE A 22 -4.48 -4.57 -39.19
N ARG A 23 -3.28 -4.17 -38.78
CA ARG A 23 -2.03 -4.59 -39.46
C ARG A 23 -1.85 -6.11 -39.44
N ARG A 24 -2.20 -6.78 -38.35
CA ARG A 24 -2.15 -8.26 -38.29
C ARG A 24 -3.17 -8.91 -39.24
N CYS A 25 -4.29 -8.25 -39.47
CA CYS A 25 -5.29 -8.65 -40.47
C CYS A 25 -4.88 -8.29 -41.91
N ARG A 26 -3.65 -7.74 -42.13
CA ARG A 26 -3.10 -7.32 -43.41
C ARG A 26 -3.95 -6.24 -44.12
N LEU A 27 -4.67 -5.44 -43.36
CA LEU A 27 -5.39 -4.27 -43.89
C LEU A 27 -4.39 -3.11 -44.08
N PRO A 28 -4.30 -2.51 -45.30
CA PRO A 28 -3.47 -1.34 -45.52
C PRO A 28 -4.06 -0.13 -44.78
N ALA A 29 -3.21 0.75 -44.25
CA ALA A 29 -3.63 1.90 -43.45
C ALA A 29 -4.66 2.82 -44.16
N GLN A 30 -4.58 2.87 -45.48
CA GLN A 30 -5.49 3.68 -46.36
C GLN A 30 -6.89 3.07 -46.46
N ALA A 31 -7.06 1.77 -46.15
CA ALA A 31 -8.36 1.10 -46.20
C ALA A 31 -9.09 1.16 -44.82
N ILE A 32 -8.45 1.67 -43.77
CA ILE A 32 -9.04 1.79 -42.45
C ILE A 32 -9.84 3.09 -42.39
N THR A 33 -11.15 2.98 -42.33
CA THR A 33 -12.04 4.13 -42.14
C THR A 33 -12.22 4.47 -40.66
N ALA A 34 -12.62 5.71 -40.35
CA ALA A 34 -12.93 6.12 -38.97
C ALA A 34 -14.06 5.28 -38.35
N GLU A 35 -15.01 4.85 -39.18
CA GLU A 35 -16.12 3.99 -38.78
C GLU A 35 -15.61 2.59 -38.36
N MET A 36 -14.68 2.00 -39.12
CA MET A 36 -14.04 0.72 -38.75
C MET A 36 -13.26 0.84 -37.45
N GLN A 37 -12.58 1.96 -37.20
CA GLN A 37 -11.88 2.20 -35.93
C GLN A 37 -12.87 2.28 -34.76
N THR A 38 -14.02 2.93 -34.94
CA THR A 38 -15.05 3.02 -33.90
C THR A 38 -15.60 1.64 -33.54
N TYR A 39 -15.99 0.83 -34.52
CA TYR A 39 -16.47 -0.54 -34.28
C TYR A 39 -15.42 -1.44 -33.67
N ALA A 40 -14.15 -1.28 -34.04
CA ALA A 40 -13.07 -2.05 -33.43
C ALA A 40 -12.80 -1.65 -31.97
N LEU A 41 -12.95 -0.36 -31.63
CA LEU A 41 -12.88 0.13 -30.25
C LEU A 41 -14.05 -0.41 -29.41
N GLU A 42 -15.27 -0.37 -29.92
CA GLU A 42 -16.43 -0.96 -29.25
C GLU A 42 -16.24 -2.46 -28.98
N SER A 43 -15.76 -3.18 -30.01
CA SER A 43 -15.44 -4.61 -29.87
C SER A 43 -14.34 -4.86 -28.83
N LEU A 44 -13.33 -4.00 -28.75
CA LEU A 44 -12.27 -4.07 -27.73
C LEU A 44 -12.84 -3.86 -26.32
N TYR A 45 -13.73 -2.88 -26.14
CA TYR A 45 -14.38 -2.64 -24.84
C TYR A 45 -15.28 -3.82 -24.42
N LEU A 46 -16.04 -4.40 -25.34
CA LEU A 46 -16.85 -5.57 -25.07
C LEU A 46 -15.98 -6.77 -24.67
N LEU A 47 -14.86 -7.00 -25.36
CA LEU A 47 -13.92 -8.06 -25.04
C LEU A 47 -13.29 -7.84 -23.66
N LEU A 48 -12.87 -6.61 -23.32
CA LEU A 48 -12.31 -6.29 -22.02
C LEU A 48 -13.34 -6.47 -20.89
N SER A 49 -14.60 -6.09 -21.15
CA SER A 49 -15.71 -6.32 -20.22
C SER A 49 -15.97 -7.81 -19.97
N ASP A 50 -15.93 -8.61 -21.03
CA ASP A 50 -16.11 -10.06 -20.94
C ASP A 50 -14.96 -10.73 -20.17
N LEU A 51 -13.72 -10.32 -20.45
CA LEU A 51 -12.55 -10.78 -19.71
C LEU A 51 -12.59 -10.40 -18.21
N ALA A 52 -13.10 -9.20 -17.89
CA ALA A 52 -13.29 -8.76 -16.51
C ALA A 52 -14.32 -9.60 -15.77
N ASN A 53 -15.38 -10.07 -16.46
CA ASN A 53 -16.40 -10.95 -15.89
C ASN A 53 -15.89 -12.39 -15.67
N ILE A 54 -14.94 -12.85 -16.47
CA ILE A 54 -14.39 -14.22 -16.35
C ILE A 54 -13.37 -14.29 -15.22
N LYS A 55 -12.52 -13.26 -15.07
CA LYS A 55 -11.45 -13.24 -14.04
C LYS A 55 -10.98 -11.82 -13.80
N THR A 56 -10.80 -11.46 -12.53
CA THR A 56 -10.21 -10.16 -12.17
C THR A 56 -8.82 -10.03 -12.79
N PRO A 57 -8.60 -9.06 -13.70
CA PRO A 57 -7.30 -8.87 -14.32
C PRO A 57 -6.25 -8.50 -13.27
N SER A 58 -5.06 -9.06 -13.34
CA SER A 58 -3.99 -8.82 -12.36
C SER A 58 -3.58 -7.34 -12.23
N TRP A 59 -3.78 -6.53 -13.27
CA TRP A 59 -3.53 -5.08 -13.24
C TRP A 59 -4.60 -4.27 -12.51
N CYS A 60 -5.74 -4.87 -12.18
CA CYS A 60 -6.78 -4.26 -11.35
C CYS A 60 -6.64 -4.63 -9.86
N ILE A 61 -5.60 -5.41 -9.50
CA ILE A 61 -5.35 -5.81 -8.12
C ILE A 61 -4.44 -4.77 -7.48
N GLU A 62 -4.94 -4.11 -6.44
CA GLU A 62 -4.20 -3.13 -5.66
C GLU A 62 -4.05 -3.61 -4.22
N LYS A 63 -2.87 -3.42 -3.64
CA LYS A 63 -2.64 -3.62 -2.21
C LYS A 63 -2.79 -2.28 -1.51
N VAL A 64 -3.81 -2.17 -0.67
CA VAL A 64 -4.06 -0.98 0.17
C VAL A 64 -3.85 -1.35 1.63
N ILE A 65 -3.23 -0.46 2.39
CA ILE A 65 -3.03 -0.59 3.82
C ILE A 65 -3.88 0.48 4.51
N LEU A 66 -4.80 0.04 5.35
CA LEU A 66 -5.72 0.93 6.06
C LEU A 66 -5.54 0.80 7.57
N PRO A 67 -5.65 1.91 8.33
CA PRO A 67 -5.61 1.87 9.78
C PRO A 67 -6.83 1.13 10.33
N MET A 68 -6.63 0.33 11.37
CA MET A 68 -7.70 -0.28 12.16
C MET A 68 -7.57 0.22 13.59
N TYR A 69 -8.55 1.00 14.02
CA TYR A 69 -8.60 1.53 15.38
C TYR A 69 -9.36 0.60 16.33
N GLU A 70 -9.01 0.65 17.60
CA GLU A 70 -9.75 -0.03 18.66
C GLU A 70 -11.23 0.43 18.66
N ASN A 71 -12.14 -0.52 18.80
CA ASN A 71 -13.60 -0.28 18.78
C ASN A 71 -14.18 0.23 17.45
N GLN A 72 -13.44 0.17 16.36
CA GLN A 72 -13.94 0.47 15.02
C GLN A 72 -14.28 -0.84 14.28
N PRO A 73 -15.55 -1.27 14.25
CA PRO A 73 -15.93 -2.56 13.67
C PRO A 73 -15.99 -2.54 12.13
N ILE A 74 -15.94 -1.36 11.53
CA ILE A 74 -16.10 -1.17 10.08
C ILE A 74 -14.93 -0.35 9.56
N VAL A 75 -14.26 -0.88 8.54
CA VAL A 75 -13.23 -0.16 7.78
C VAL A 75 -13.79 0.15 6.40
N THR A 76 -13.74 1.43 6.01
CA THR A 76 -14.20 1.86 4.69
C THR A 76 -13.11 1.57 3.66
N LEU A 77 -13.46 0.83 2.63
CA LEU A 77 -12.57 0.55 1.51
C LEU A 77 -12.51 1.76 0.55
N PRO A 78 -11.43 1.90 -0.23
CA PRO A 78 -11.32 2.93 -1.25
C PRO A 78 -12.46 2.86 -2.26
N ASN A 79 -12.86 4.03 -2.79
CA ASN A 79 -13.89 4.09 -3.82
C ASN A 79 -13.47 3.30 -5.06
N GLY A 80 -14.38 2.51 -5.60
CA GLY A 80 -14.13 1.66 -6.77
C GLY A 80 -13.68 0.23 -6.43
N THR A 81 -13.56 -0.11 -5.14
CA THR A 81 -13.31 -1.51 -4.73
C THR A 81 -14.52 -2.36 -5.08
N VAL A 82 -14.29 -3.38 -5.91
CA VAL A 82 -15.32 -4.33 -6.35
C VAL A 82 -15.31 -5.57 -5.45
N GLU A 83 -14.13 -6.06 -5.10
CA GLU A 83 -13.96 -7.29 -4.34
C GLU A 83 -12.69 -7.23 -3.49
N VAL A 84 -12.72 -7.86 -2.32
CA VAL A 84 -11.53 -8.07 -1.47
C VAL A 84 -11.04 -9.50 -1.69
N LEU A 85 -9.92 -9.65 -2.36
CA LEU A 85 -9.34 -10.95 -2.68
C LEU A 85 -8.61 -11.58 -1.49
N ASN A 86 -7.95 -10.76 -0.69
CA ASN A 86 -7.20 -11.19 0.49
C ASN A 86 -7.16 -10.07 1.51
N LEU A 87 -7.23 -10.45 2.79
CA LEU A 87 -7.14 -9.52 3.92
C LEU A 87 -6.14 -10.06 4.93
N ASN A 88 -5.15 -9.27 5.28
CA ASN A 88 -4.16 -9.61 6.30
C ASN A 88 -4.21 -8.57 7.41
N TYR A 89 -4.07 -9.04 8.64
CA TYR A 89 -3.87 -8.20 9.81
C TYR A 89 -2.38 -8.18 10.17
N ARG A 90 -1.79 -6.98 10.26
CA ARG A 90 -0.39 -6.84 10.63
C ARG A 90 -0.25 -6.61 12.13
N THR A 91 0.55 -7.44 12.78
CA THR A 91 0.96 -7.28 14.18
C THR A 91 2.45 -6.99 14.26
N LEU A 92 2.86 -6.28 15.31
CA LEU A 92 4.27 -6.04 15.63
C LEU A 92 4.43 -5.94 17.15
N GLN A 93 5.64 -6.11 17.64
CA GLN A 93 5.98 -5.76 19.02
C GLN A 93 6.31 -4.26 19.04
N PRO A 94 5.49 -3.41 19.69
CA PRO A 94 5.70 -1.98 19.67
C PRO A 94 6.99 -1.60 20.41
N VAL A 95 7.73 -0.67 19.84
CA VAL A 95 8.92 -0.07 20.42
C VAL A 95 8.62 1.38 20.72
N THR A 96 8.81 1.79 21.97
CA THR A 96 8.50 3.14 22.42
C THR A 96 9.73 3.84 22.99
N GLY A 97 9.77 5.16 22.84
CA GLY A 97 10.82 6.00 23.40
C GLY A 97 10.34 7.45 23.57
N SER A 98 11.20 8.30 24.08
CA SER A 98 10.91 9.75 24.14
C SER A 98 11.04 10.38 22.76
N VAL A 99 10.02 11.13 22.36
CA VAL A 99 9.89 11.69 21.00
C VAL A 99 10.20 13.18 21.01
N VAL A 100 11.00 13.61 20.03
CA VAL A 100 11.16 15.01 19.65
C VAL A 100 10.82 15.14 18.17
N SER A 101 9.81 15.95 17.84
CA SER A 101 9.36 16.15 16.47
C SER A 101 9.45 17.62 16.05
N THR A 102 9.80 17.82 14.79
CA THR A 102 9.72 19.07 14.05
C THR A 102 8.93 18.83 12.78
N SER A 103 8.65 19.86 11.98
CA SER A 103 7.96 19.67 10.70
C SER A 103 8.73 18.80 9.70
N LEU A 104 10.06 18.71 9.81
CA LEU A 104 10.93 17.98 8.87
C LEU A 104 11.58 16.73 9.47
N ALA A 105 11.43 16.50 10.77
CA ALA A 105 12.07 15.39 11.44
C ALA A 105 11.26 14.86 12.62
N TYR A 106 11.28 13.55 12.79
CA TYR A 106 10.73 12.84 13.94
C TYR A 106 11.83 11.99 14.54
N THR A 107 12.26 12.30 15.76
CA THR A 107 13.37 11.63 16.45
C THR A 107 12.86 10.91 17.69
N VAL A 108 13.25 9.66 17.85
CA VAL A 108 12.96 8.84 19.04
C VAL A 108 14.25 8.53 19.75
N ASN A 109 14.26 8.72 21.07
CA ASN A 109 15.32 8.29 21.98
C ASN A 109 14.80 7.14 22.81
N PHE A 110 15.38 5.96 22.64
CA PHE A 110 15.06 4.76 23.40
C PHE A 110 15.86 4.75 24.70
N THR A 111 15.25 4.28 25.77
CA THR A 111 15.93 4.15 27.09
C THR A 111 17.10 3.17 27.01
N THR A 112 16.96 2.14 26.19
CA THR A 112 17.98 1.12 25.92
C THR A 112 18.16 0.96 24.43
N GLN A 113 19.30 0.45 23.99
CA GLN A 113 19.49 0.15 22.57
C GLN A 113 18.44 -0.84 22.10
N THR A 114 17.76 -0.47 21.05
CA THR A 114 16.58 -1.19 20.54
C THR A 114 16.68 -1.35 19.03
N THR A 115 16.25 -2.49 18.53
CA THR A 115 16.10 -2.73 17.08
C THR A 115 14.73 -2.25 16.63
N VAL A 116 14.68 -1.56 15.51
CA VAL A 116 13.44 -1.19 14.82
C VAL A 116 13.45 -1.87 13.45
N ASP A 117 12.58 -2.85 13.26
CA ASP A 117 12.51 -3.62 12.01
C ASP A 117 11.46 -3.07 11.05
N THR A 118 10.44 -2.39 11.57
CA THR A 118 9.35 -1.87 10.77
C THR A 118 8.79 -0.57 11.32
N ILE A 119 8.37 0.32 10.43
CA ILE A 119 7.79 1.61 10.75
C ILE A 119 6.49 1.75 9.97
N GLY A 120 5.42 2.07 10.68
CA GLY A 120 4.13 2.45 10.12
C GLY A 120 3.90 3.94 10.32
N ILE A 121 3.53 4.64 9.26
CA ILE A 121 3.17 6.05 9.31
C ILE A 121 1.75 6.21 8.79
N GLU A 122 0.86 6.66 9.67
CA GLU A 122 -0.48 7.06 9.31
C GLU A 122 -0.46 8.51 8.88
N TRP A 123 -0.79 8.77 7.64
CA TRP A 123 -0.68 10.08 7.03
C TRP A 123 -1.91 10.94 7.27
N SER A 124 -1.71 12.18 7.73
CA SER A 124 -2.79 13.19 7.80
C SER A 124 -2.87 14.05 6.52
N ALA A 125 -1.88 13.95 5.63
CA ALA A 125 -1.82 14.54 4.30
C ALA A 125 -1.18 13.54 3.34
N ASN A 126 -0.83 13.97 2.12
CA ASN A 126 -0.12 13.09 1.18
C ASN A 126 1.27 12.73 1.72
N ALA A 127 1.68 11.50 1.49
CA ALA A 127 3.00 11.00 1.86
C ALA A 127 4.12 11.80 1.16
N VAL A 128 5.24 11.91 1.86
CA VAL A 128 6.44 12.59 1.37
C VAL A 128 7.64 11.63 1.41
N PRO A 129 8.65 11.81 0.56
CA PRO A 129 9.87 11.01 0.63
C PRO A 129 10.55 11.13 1.99
N LEU A 130 10.93 9.99 2.56
CA LEU A 130 11.52 9.88 3.89
C LEU A 130 12.89 9.25 3.85
N THR A 131 13.74 9.66 4.80
CA THR A 131 15.02 9.03 5.10
C THR A 131 15.02 8.55 6.54
N PHE A 132 15.32 7.28 6.74
CA PHE A 132 15.41 6.66 8.06
C PHE A 132 16.88 6.60 8.50
N GLN A 133 17.13 7.08 9.70
CA GLN A 133 18.48 7.19 10.23
C GLN A 133 18.53 6.68 11.67
N VAL A 134 19.67 6.13 12.05
CA VAL A 134 19.94 5.61 13.39
C VAL A 134 21.20 6.19 13.96
N SER A 135 21.30 6.23 15.28
CA SER A 135 22.48 6.73 15.98
C SER A 135 22.64 6.07 17.34
N THR A 136 23.88 5.91 17.79
CA THR A 136 24.21 5.44 19.15
C THR A 136 24.35 6.59 20.15
N ASN A 137 24.60 7.81 19.68
CA ASN A 137 24.92 8.98 20.53
C ASN A 137 24.05 10.22 20.24
N GLY A 138 23.13 10.14 19.26
CA GLY A 138 22.27 11.25 18.86
C GLY A 138 22.95 12.36 18.04
N THR A 139 24.26 12.24 17.75
CA THR A 139 25.02 13.25 17.00
C THR A 139 25.48 12.76 15.64
N VAL A 140 25.96 11.53 15.56
CA VAL A 140 26.38 10.89 14.31
C VAL A 140 25.26 9.98 13.83
N TRP A 141 24.78 10.21 12.61
CA TRP A 141 23.63 9.52 12.04
C TRP A 141 24.02 8.66 10.85
N VAL A 142 23.51 7.44 10.82
CA VAL A 142 23.69 6.50 9.72
C VAL A 142 22.34 6.25 9.07
N THR A 143 22.26 6.40 7.75
CA THR A 143 21.05 6.10 6.99
C THR A 143 20.88 4.58 6.85
N VAL A 144 19.72 4.07 7.25
CA VAL A 144 19.36 2.65 7.21
C VAL A 144 18.28 2.34 6.18
N GLY A 145 17.64 3.36 5.62
CA GLY A 145 16.63 3.17 4.59
C GLY A 145 16.04 4.49 4.10
N THR A 146 15.30 4.39 3.02
CA THR A 146 14.51 5.50 2.44
C THR A 146 13.15 4.97 2.01
N SER A 147 12.15 5.82 2.01
CA SER A 147 10.82 5.53 1.46
C SER A 147 10.40 6.65 0.51
N SER A 148 9.76 6.26 -0.58
CA SER A 148 9.14 7.18 -1.56
C SER A 148 7.67 6.82 -1.79
N ASP A 149 6.98 6.41 -0.74
CA ASP A 149 5.58 5.97 -0.82
C ASP A 149 4.64 7.09 -1.28
N THR A 150 3.56 6.70 -1.93
CA THR A 150 2.54 7.58 -2.49
C THR A 150 1.19 7.35 -1.80
N ALA A 151 1.14 7.46 -0.48
CA ALA A 151 -0.11 7.36 0.26
C ALA A 151 -0.83 8.72 0.33
N THR A 152 -2.15 8.67 0.47
CA THR A 152 -3.00 9.83 0.72
C THR A 152 -3.38 9.91 2.20
N ALA A 153 -3.98 11.02 2.61
CA ALA A 153 -4.48 11.19 3.96
C ALA A 153 -5.40 10.04 4.40
N GLY A 154 -5.22 9.55 5.63
CA GLY A 154 -5.96 8.43 6.20
C GLY A 154 -5.43 7.05 5.82
N GLN A 155 -4.38 6.95 5.03
CA GLN A 155 -3.69 5.69 4.71
C GLN A 155 -2.45 5.50 5.57
N ILE A 156 -2.05 4.24 5.75
CA ILE A 156 -0.80 3.88 6.43
C ILE A 156 0.20 3.35 5.40
N THR A 157 1.43 3.84 5.47
CA THR A 157 2.57 3.20 4.80
C THR A 157 3.39 2.41 5.80
N TRP A 158 3.85 1.22 5.41
CA TRP A 158 4.75 0.40 6.18
C TRP A 158 6.08 0.27 5.45
N THR A 159 7.16 0.63 6.16
CA THR A 159 8.52 0.45 5.65
C THR A 159 9.25 -0.54 6.55
N ASP A 160 9.72 -1.63 5.96
CA ASP A 160 10.53 -2.62 6.65
C ASP A 160 12.01 -2.26 6.48
N ILE A 161 12.71 -2.20 7.62
CA ILE A 161 14.14 -1.86 7.69
C ILE A 161 14.91 -3.16 7.87
N SER A 162 15.64 -3.57 6.84
CA SER A 162 16.44 -4.79 6.88
C SER A 162 17.81 -4.53 7.50
N GLY A 163 18.28 -5.49 8.33
CA GLY A 163 19.64 -5.46 8.90
C GLY A 163 19.81 -4.41 10.00
N ALA A 164 18.74 -4.02 10.67
CA ALA A 164 18.81 -3.09 11.78
C ALA A 164 19.59 -3.70 12.95
N LEU A 165 20.68 -3.05 13.33
CA LEU A 165 21.35 -3.28 14.62
C LEU A 165 20.58 -2.52 15.71
N ALA A 166 20.84 -2.85 16.95
CA ALA A 166 20.26 -2.11 18.06
C ALA A 166 20.91 -0.72 18.21
N TYR A 167 20.10 0.32 18.20
CA TYR A 167 20.49 1.72 18.35
C TYR A 167 19.73 2.39 19.49
N GLN A 168 20.30 3.46 20.03
CA GLN A 168 19.63 4.27 21.06
C GLN A 168 18.72 5.34 20.47
N TYR A 169 19.05 5.83 19.28
CA TYR A 169 18.29 6.89 18.61
C TYR A 169 17.87 6.45 17.22
N PHE A 170 16.63 6.75 16.90
CA PHE A 170 16.06 6.57 15.58
C PHE A 170 15.49 7.90 15.10
N ARG A 171 15.69 8.24 13.82
CA ARG A 171 15.20 9.48 13.25
C ARG A 171 14.62 9.26 11.86
N ILE A 172 13.45 9.85 11.62
CA ILE A 172 12.83 9.99 10.32
C ILE A 172 13.04 11.42 9.87
N THR A 173 13.56 11.66 8.68
CA THR A 173 13.75 13.01 8.13
C THR A 173 13.17 13.11 6.73
N SER A 174 12.75 14.32 6.34
CA SER A 174 12.32 14.66 4.99
C SER A 174 12.76 16.06 4.61
N THR A 175 12.83 16.32 3.32
CA THR A 175 13.00 17.67 2.76
C THR A 175 11.70 18.46 2.69
N LEU A 176 10.57 17.77 2.84
CA LEU A 176 9.21 18.33 2.87
C LEU A 176 8.59 18.13 4.25
N PRO A 177 7.63 18.96 4.66
CA PRO A 177 6.92 18.78 5.94
C PRO A 177 6.26 17.41 6.03
N ILE A 178 6.54 16.68 7.13
CA ILE A 178 5.96 15.38 7.42
C ILE A 178 4.66 15.62 8.19
N SER A 179 3.52 15.30 7.57
CA SER A 179 2.19 15.42 8.18
C SER A 179 1.64 14.03 8.48
N TYR A 180 1.55 13.68 9.75
CA TYR A 180 1.12 12.36 10.21
C TYR A 180 0.09 12.46 11.34
N THR A 181 -0.76 11.45 11.45
CA THR A 181 -1.68 11.25 12.59
C THR A 181 -0.98 10.40 13.66
N ALA A 182 -0.29 9.33 13.24
CA ALA A 182 0.43 8.44 14.13
C ALA A 182 1.68 7.87 13.45
N ILE A 183 2.71 7.60 14.26
CA ILE A 183 3.90 6.85 13.84
C ILE A 183 4.05 5.67 14.79
N THR A 184 4.07 4.48 14.23
CA THR A 184 4.24 3.22 14.95
C THR A 184 5.56 2.61 14.58
N MET A 185 6.36 2.26 15.57
CA MET A 185 7.63 1.55 15.38
C MET A 185 7.57 0.20 16.07
N GLY A 186 8.16 -0.80 15.50
CA GLY A 186 8.16 -2.13 16.13
C GLY A 186 9.15 -3.10 15.53
N ASN A 187 9.22 -4.24 16.23
CA ASN A 187 10.03 -5.38 15.88
C ASN A 187 9.14 -6.54 15.44
N LEU A 188 9.74 -7.49 14.73
CA LEU A 188 9.14 -8.78 14.38
C LEU A 188 7.73 -8.62 13.75
N PRO A 189 7.61 -7.88 12.65
CA PRO A 189 6.31 -7.71 12.00
C PRO A 189 5.78 -9.07 11.51
N GLN A 190 4.51 -9.34 11.77
CA GLN A 190 3.81 -10.54 11.30
C GLN A 190 2.56 -10.15 10.53
N GLU A 191 2.34 -10.75 9.38
CA GLU A 191 1.09 -10.63 8.63
C GLU A 191 0.28 -11.91 8.85
N ILE A 192 -0.87 -11.77 9.50
CA ILE A 192 -1.77 -12.88 9.80
C ILE A 192 -2.95 -12.81 8.84
N PRO A 193 -3.18 -13.82 8.00
CA PRO A 193 -4.32 -13.85 7.10
C PRO A 193 -5.63 -13.92 7.91
N LEU A 194 -6.63 -13.16 7.48
CA LEU A 194 -7.97 -13.20 8.04
C LEU A 194 -8.86 -14.07 7.17
N GLY A 195 -9.60 -14.98 7.79
CA GLY A 195 -10.60 -15.79 7.11
C GLY A 195 -11.86 -14.99 6.81
N GLN A 196 -12.42 -15.18 5.61
CA GLN A 196 -13.72 -14.61 5.26
C GLN A 196 -14.83 -15.41 5.96
N LEU A 197 -15.63 -14.73 6.78
CA LEU A 197 -16.83 -15.30 7.38
C LEU A 197 -18.04 -15.01 6.48
N ASN A 198 -18.87 -16.01 6.26
CA ASN A 198 -20.16 -15.79 5.63
C ASN A 198 -21.14 -15.13 6.62
N ARG A 199 -22.24 -14.57 6.09
CA ARG A 199 -23.23 -13.86 6.88
C ARG A 199 -23.81 -14.72 8.01
N ASP A 200 -24.08 -15.99 7.77
CA ASP A 200 -24.68 -16.88 8.75
C ASP A 200 -23.72 -17.22 9.88
N SER A 201 -22.46 -17.46 9.55
CA SER A 201 -21.41 -17.67 10.55
C SER A 201 -21.19 -16.42 11.40
N TYR A 202 -21.25 -15.23 10.80
CA TYR A 202 -21.13 -13.96 11.53
C TYR A 202 -22.33 -13.73 12.47
N VAL A 203 -23.56 -14.02 12.02
CA VAL A 203 -24.77 -13.88 12.84
C VAL A 203 -24.73 -14.77 14.07
N ASN A 204 -24.18 -15.98 13.93
CA ASN A 204 -24.08 -16.98 14.99
C ASN A 204 -22.89 -16.75 15.96
N GLN A 205 -22.04 -15.79 15.69
CA GLN A 205 -20.91 -15.47 16.57
C GLN A 205 -21.41 -14.77 17.85
N SER A 206 -21.13 -15.39 19.00
CA SER A 206 -21.68 -14.96 20.31
C SER A 206 -21.06 -13.66 20.83
N ASN A 207 -19.87 -13.28 20.36
CA ASN A 207 -19.13 -12.15 20.88
C ASN A 207 -18.77 -11.13 19.77
N LYS A 208 -19.68 -10.19 19.51
CA LYS A 208 -19.53 -9.16 18.47
C LYS A 208 -19.11 -7.79 19.00
N VAL A 209 -19.10 -7.63 20.34
CA VAL A 209 -19.01 -6.32 20.98
C VAL A 209 -17.69 -6.12 21.75
N PHE A 210 -17.00 -7.19 22.10
CA PHE A 210 -15.74 -7.05 22.84
C PHE A 210 -14.56 -6.86 21.89
N PRO A 211 -13.73 -5.84 22.11
CA PRO A 211 -12.51 -5.67 21.35
C PRO A 211 -11.60 -6.90 21.61
N GLY A 212 -11.25 -7.58 20.58
CA GLY A 212 -10.40 -8.76 20.65
C GLY A 212 -9.57 -8.88 19.38
N ARG A 213 -8.50 -9.68 19.46
CA ARG A 213 -7.74 -10.04 18.26
C ARG A 213 -8.68 -10.69 17.26
N PRO A 214 -8.60 -10.32 15.96
CA PRO A 214 -9.27 -11.09 14.92
C PRO A 214 -8.84 -12.56 15.06
N SER A 215 -9.83 -13.46 15.17
CA SER A 215 -9.57 -14.90 15.20
C SER A 215 -9.52 -15.44 13.77
N ASN A 216 -8.59 -16.36 13.52
CA ASN A 216 -8.57 -17.14 12.29
C ASN A 216 -9.79 -18.06 12.21
#